data_5114d6b0bca38a703b8fdcef1152d6f9
#
_entry.id   5114d6b0bca38a703b8fdcef1152d6f9
#
_cell.length_a   1.000
_cell.length_b   1.000
_cell.length_c   1.000
_cell.angle_alpha   90.00
_cell.angle_beta   90.00
_cell.angle_gamma   90.00
#
_symmetry.space_group_name_H-M   'P 1'
#
loop_
_entity.id
_entity.type
_entity.pdbx_description
1 polymer ?
#
loop_
_entity_poly.entity_id
_entity_poly.type
_entity_poly.pdbx_seq_one_letter_code
_entity_poly.pdbx_strand_id
1 'polypeptide(L)'
;MSDGEADNGEPADARDLFTWLSREVHELVSHVPRVHGAPRPIQFLREFVSANRPVVVTDAFNDWPAMERWSLDYLADAMGDTKISVNVTPDGRGDALLSTRGWTVSGTGDDEKTPDEVFVVPEERKMTMREFVDMLETPVGDDHGDVHPSHRPPVPYVSRQCGSLLEEFPKLVGDCSHEMRFASDAMGKAPDAVNLWIGDERSETTFHRDHYENVYCVVRGVKVFHLLPPCDGRLLGYREAPAAKFTSSREGGTFGVELETPRRLVSWASATPASLRSRACTVPEDPVVPIVVEVRAGECLYLPAMWYHHVTQARDERGTPAIAVNYWYDMNFDDRYAYARFTQEAHARFGGESTPR
;
A
#
# COMPACT_ATOMS: atom_id res chain seq x y z
N MET A 1 -46.76 -30.19 -2.29
CA MET A 1 -45.54 -29.79 -2.94
C MET A 1 -45.67 -28.30 -3.15
N SER A 2 -45.14 -27.54 -2.23
CA SER A 2 -45.06 -26.06 -2.33
C SER A 2 -43.68 -25.72 -2.87
N ASP A 3 -43.69 -25.32 -4.10
CA ASP A 3 -42.49 -24.74 -4.75
C ASP A 3 -42.12 -23.45 -3.99
N GLY A 4 -41.04 -23.55 -3.21
CA GLY A 4 -40.40 -22.37 -2.64
C GLY A 4 -39.72 -21.61 -3.80
N GLU A 5 -40.38 -20.58 -4.29
CA GLU A 5 -39.71 -19.57 -5.12
C GLU A 5 -38.55 -19.02 -4.31
N ALA A 6 -37.32 -19.30 -4.78
CA ALA A 6 -36.15 -18.56 -4.36
C ALA A 6 -36.40 -17.10 -4.78
N ASP A 7 -36.61 -16.24 -3.80
CA ASP A 7 -36.61 -14.79 -4.01
C ASP A 7 -35.21 -14.40 -4.56
N ASN A 8 -35.09 -14.41 -5.87
CA ASN A 8 -33.96 -13.84 -6.60
C ASN A 8 -34.11 -12.32 -6.55
N GLY A 9 -34.01 -11.73 -5.35
CA GLY A 9 -34.16 -10.30 -5.14
C GLY A 9 -33.36 -9.50 -6.15
N GLU A 10 -34.02 -9.07 -7.21
CA GLU A 10 -33.44 -8.10 -8.15
C GLU A 10 -33.11 -6.83 -7.37
N PRO A 11 -31.91 -6.25 -7.54
CA PRO A 11 -31.51 -5.06 -6.81
C PRO A 11 -32.47 -3.91 -7.13
N ALA A 12 -33.09 -3.34 -6.08
CA ALA A 12 -34.12 -2.32 -6.20
C ALA A 12 -33.54 -0.94 -6.56
N ASP A 13 -32.25 -0.71 -6.27
CA ASP A 13 -31.54 0.53 -6.63
C ASP A 13 -30.06 0.29 -6.96
N ALA A 14 -29.33 1.34 -7.34
CA ALA A 14 -27.94 1.23 -7.70
C ALA A 14 -27.02 0.80 -6.53
N ARG A 15 -27.41 1.03 -5.29
CA ARG A 15 -26.65 0.60 -4.09
C ARG A 15 -26.73 -0.90 -3.92
N ASP A 16 -27.92 -1.46 -4.14
CA ASP A 16 -28.13 -2.91 -4.09
C ASP A 16 -27.27 -3.61 -5.14
N LEU A 17 -27.13 -3.02 -6.34
CA LEU A 17 -26.24 -3.52 -7.39
C LEU A 17 -24.77 -3.56 -6.97
N PHE A 18 -24.27 -2.52 -6.32
CA PHE A 18 -22.88 -2.51 -5.84
C PHE A 18 -22.67 -3.51 -4.71
N THR A 19 -23.62 -3.64 -3.80
CA THR A 19 -23.55 -4.62 -2.71
C THR A 19 -23.64 -6.04 -3.25
N TRP A 20 -24.54 -6.28 -4.20
CA TRP A 20 -24.62 -7.56 -4.92
C TRP A 20 -23.30 -7.91 -5.63
N LEU A 21 -22.75 -6.97 -6.44
CA LEU A 21 -21.48 -7.17 -7.13
C LEU A 21 -20.34 -7.50 -6.17
N SER A 22 -20.26 -6.78 -5.04
CA SER A 22 -19.28 -7.02 -4.00
C SER A 22 -19.40 -8.44 -3.45
N ARG A 23 -20.61 -8.92 -3.15
CA ARG A 23 -20.85 -10.29 -2.67
C ARG A 23 -20.39 -11.33 -3.68
N GLU A 24 -20.79 -11.19 -4.96
CA GLU A 24 -20.36 -12.10 -6.03
C GLU A 24 -18.84 -12.19 -6.12
N VAL A 25 -18.14 -11.05 -6.07
CA VAL A 25 -16.67 -11.02 -6.13
C VAL A 25 -16.07 -11.66 -4.87
N HIS A 26 -16.59 -11.37 -3.67
CA HIS A 26 -16.08 -11.94 -2.41
C HIS A 26 -16.35 -13.45 -2.31
N GLU A 27 -17.41 -13.98 -2.91
CA GLU A 27 -17.63 -15.44 -3.03
C GLU A 27 -16.55 -16.10 -3.89
N LEU A 28 -16.10 -15.42 -4.96
CA LEU A 28 -15.02 -15.91 -5.83
C LEU A 28 -13.64 -15.79 -5.18
N VAL A 29 -13.43 -14.77 -4.30
CA VAL A 29 -12.14 -14.48 -3.68
C VAL A 29 -12.33 -14.26 -2.16
N SER A 30 -12.75 -15.30 -1.45
CA SER A 30 -12.98 -15.21 0.00
C SER A 30 -11.69 -15.19 0.84
N HIS A 31 -10.59 -15.65 0.27
CA HIS A 31 -9.26 -15.70 0.91
C HIS A 31 -8.16 -15.70 -0.15
N VAL A 32 -6.94 -15.38 0.28
CA VAL A 32 -5.75 -15.46 -0.57
C VAL A 32 -5.11 -16.85 -0.38
N PRO A 33 -5.11 -17.70 -1.42
CA PRO A 33 -4.51 -19.03 -1.32
C PRO A 33 -2.98 -18.95 -1.18
N ARG A 34 -2.39 -20.03 -0.63
CA ARG A 34 -0.93 -20.22 -0.55
C ARG A 34 -0.52 -21.38 -1.45
N VAL A 35 0.44 -21.15 -2.32
CA VAL A 35 1.00 -22.14 -3.27
C VAL A 35 2.47 -22.35 -2.93
N HIS A 36 2.88 -23.60 -2.80
CA HIS A 36 4.26 -23.96 -2.49
C HIS A 36 5.10 -24.07 -3.77
N GLY A 37 6.24 -23.41 -3.77
CA GLY A 37 7.15 -23.34 -4.91
C GLY A 37 6.64 -22.45 -6.05
N ALA A 38 7.54 -21.98 -6.89
CA ALA A 38 7.19 -21.18 -8.06
C ALA A 38 6.23 -21.94 -8.98
N PRO A 39 5.03 -21.42 -9.26
CA PRO A 39 4.08 -22.09 -10.15
C PRO A 39 4.60 -22.12 -11.59
N ARG A 40 4.10 -23.05 -12.40
CA ARG A 40 4.40 -23.01 -13.85
C ARG A 40 3.77 -21.74 -14.45
N PRO A 41 4.45 -21.05 -15.39
CA PRO A 41 3.97 -19.78 -15.93
C PRO A 41 2.53 -19.82 -16.46
N ILE A 42 2.19 -20.88 -17.21
CA ILE A 42 0.82 -21.04 -17.75
C ILE A 42 -0.23 -21.25 -16.65
N GLN A 43 0.14 -21.92 -15.56
CA GLN A 43 -0.74 -22.09 -14.41
C GLN A 43 -0.94 -20.76 -13.69
N PHE A 44 0.14 -20.04 -13.43
CA PHE A 44 0.11 -18.72 -12.81
C PHE A 44 -0.76 -17.74 -13.63
N LEU A 45 -0.57 -17.73 -14.96
CA LEU A 45 -1.37 -16.91 -15.86
C LEU A 45 -2.87 -17.23 -15.77
N ARG A 46 -3.23 -18.52 -15.80
CA ARG A 46 -4.66 -18.93 -15.88
C ARG A 46 -5.38 -18.82 -14.54
N GLU A 47 -4.73 -19.22 -13.45
CA GLU A 47 -5.38 -19.33 -12.13
C GLU A 47 -5.38 -18.00 -11.36
N PHE A 48 -4.41 -17.12 -11.60
CA PHE A 48 -4.23 -15.90 -10.85
C PHE A 48 -4.30 -14.63 -11.69
N VAL A 49 -3.45 -14.49 -12.71
CA VAL A 49 -3.41 -13.25 -13.52
C VAL A 49 -4.71 -13.05 -14.29
N SER A 50 -5.12 -14.04 -15.09
CA SER A 50 -6.38 -13.94 -15.89
C SER A 50 -7.63 -13.95 -15.01
N ALA A 51 -7.56 -14.59 -13.83
CA ALA A 51 -8.66 -14.61 -12.88
C ALA A 51 -8.71 -13.38 -11.97
N ASN A 52 -7.72 -12.46 -12.09
CA ASN A 52 -7.56 -11.28 -11.24
C ASN A 52 -7.59 -11.61 -9.75
N ARG A 53 -6.87 -12.67 -9.33
CA ARG A 53 -6.86 -13.21 -7.97
C ARG A 53 -5.49 -13.10 -7.34
N PRO A 54 -5.37 -12.54 -6.12
CA PRO A 54 -4.12 -12.55 -5.38
C PRO A 54 -3.75 -13.97 -4.94
N VAL A 55 -2.45 -14.24 -4.80
CA VAL A 55 -1.90 -15.50 -4.27
C VAL A 55 -0.60 -15.24 -3.53
N VAL A 56 -0.37 -15.96 -2.43
CA VAL A 56 0.93 -16.03 -1.77
C VAL A 56 1.66 -17.26 -2.31
N VAL A 57 2.88 -17.06 -2.82
CA VAL A 57 3.77 -18.14 -3.22
C VAL A 57 4.86 -18.28 -2.18
N THR A 58 5.01 -19.48 -1.61
CA THR A 58 6.05 -19.81 -0.65
C THR A 58 7.22 -20.49 -1.35
N ASP A 59 8.43 -20.33 -0.84
CA ASP A 59 9.64 -21.00 -1.35
C ASP A 59 10.00 -20.72 -2.83
N ALA A 60 9.59 -19.54 -3.34
CA ALA A 60 9.87 -19.19 -4.74
C ALA A 60 11.25 -18.52 -4.96
N PHE A 61 11.92 -18.09 -3.90
CA PHE A 61 13.17 -17.32 -3.95
C PHE A 61 14.08 -17.57 -2.73
N ASN A 62 13.94 -18.71 -2.06
CA ASN A 62 14.75 -19.05 -0.89
C ASN A 62 16.25 -19.25 -1.20
N ASP A 63 16.59 -19.37 -2.48
CA ASP A 63 17.96 -19.44 -3.00
C ASP A 63 18.63 -18.07 -3.18
N TRP A 64 17.91 -16.98 -2.93
CA TRP A 64 18.51 -15.65 -3.02
C TRP A 64 19.55 -15.45 -1.92
N PRO A 65 20.76 -14.93 -2.24
CA PRO A 65 21.74 -14.54 -1.23
C PRO A 65 21.17 -13.54 -0.20
N ALA A 66 20.19 -12.72 -0.58
CA ALA A 66 19.47 -11.81 0.30
C ALA A 66 18.84 -12.52 1.51
N MET A 67 18.35 -13.77 1.31
CA MET A 67 17.72 -14.55 2.38
C MET A 67 18.68 -14.91 3.53
N GLU A 68 19.97 -14.96 3.26
CA GLU A 68 20.98 -15.18 4.29
C GLU A 68 21.62 -13.88 4.78
N ARG A 69 21.89 -12.95 3.85
CA ARG A 69 22.74 -11.79 4.08
C ARG A 69 22.04 -10.59 4.66
N TRP A 70 20.82 -10.26 4.15
CA TRP A 70 20.21 -8.99 4.47
C TRP A 70 19.77 -8.90 5.94
N SER A 71 20.54 -8.16 6.70
CA SER A 71 20.27 -7.68 8.03
C SER A 71 20.57 -6.17 8.06
N LEU A 72 20.18 -5.46 9.10
CA LEU A 72 20.54 -4.05 9.23
C LEU A 72 22.06 -3.85 9.28
N ASP A 73 22.77 -4.73 9.99
CA ASP A 73 24.24 -4.71 10.06
C ASP A 73 24.87 -4.89 8.66
N TYR A 74 24.39 -5.90 7.91
CA TYR A 74 24.88 -6.13 6.54
C TYR A 74 24.62 -4.91 5.64
N LEU A 75 23.43 -4.31 5.71
CA LEU A 75 23.10 -3.11 4.94
C LEU A 75 23.99 -1.93 5.31
N ALA A 76 24.24 -1.73 6.63
CA ALA A 76 25.13 -0.70 7.12
C ALA A 76 26.60 -0.95 6.70
N ASP A 77 27.06 -2.20 6.61
CA ASP A 77 28.42 -2.53 6.17
C ASP A 77 28.57 -2.42 4.64
N ALA A 78 27.61 -2.97 3.89
CA ALA A 78 27.68 -3.00 2.43
C ALA A 78 27.48 -1.61 1.79
N MET A 79 26.58 -0.82 2.37
CA MET A 79 26.11 0.46 1.80
C MET A 79 26.39 1.67 2.67
N GLY A 80 26.98 1.51 3.85
CA GLY A 80 27.06 2.47 4.96
C GLY A 80 27.15 3.96 4.60
N ASP A 81 28.10 4.32 3.74
CA ASP A 81 28.32 5.71 3.30
C ASP A 81 27.53 6.08 2.02
N THR A 82 26.79 5.15 1.44
CA THR A 82 25.99 5.39 0.26
C THR A 82 24.75 6.22 0.64
N LYS A 83 24.54 7.32 -0.08
CA LYS A 83 23.34 8.15 0.09
C LYS A 83 22.15 7.53 -0.61
N ILE A 84 21.07 7.37 0.12
CA ILE A 84 19.79 6.82 -0.32
C ILE A 84 18.67 7.82 -0.10
N SER A 85 17.57 7.67 -0.81
CA SER A 85 16.32 8.39 -0.53
C SER A 85 15.54 7.69 0.58
N VAL A 86 15.20 8.43 1.61
CA VAL A 86 14.38 7.97 2.72
C VAL A 86 13.18 8.88 2.85
N ASN A 87 11.99 8.31 2.80
CA ASN A 87 10.76 9.00 3.13
C ASN A 87 10.62 9.09 4.65
N VAL A 88 10.35 10.29 5.15
CA VAL A 88 10.26 10.55 6.59
C VAL A 88 8.95 11.25 6.90
N THR A 89 8.23 10.72 7.89
CA THR A 89 6.95 11.25 8.34
C THR A 89 6.91 11.40 9.86
N PRO A 90 6.03 12.21 10.41
CA PRO A 90 5.87 12.34 11.87
C PRO A 90 5.06 11.23 12.51
N ASP A 91 4.28 10.48 11.74
CA ASP A 91 3.31 9.50 12.23
C ASP A 91 3.32 8.15 11.47
N GLY A 92 4.29 7.96 10.57
CA GLY A 92 4.46 6.75 9.77
C GLY A 92 3.60 6.64 8.52
N ARG A 93 2.63 7.53 8.35
CA ARG A 93 1.72 7.47 7.19
C ARG A 93 2.29 8.23 6.01
N GLY A 94 2.60 7.50 4.96
CA GLY A 94 2.94 8.06 3.65
C GLY A 94 1.69 8.17 2.78
N ASP A 95 1.60 9.23 1.98
CA ASP A 95 0.48 9.49 1.06
C ASP A 95 -0.88 9.39 1.75
N ALA A 96 -1.25 10.41 2.51
CA ALA A 96 -2.44 10.38 3.36
C ALA A 96 -3.22 11.69 3.35
N LEU A 97 -4.52 11.61 3.64
CA LEU A 97 -5.31 12.78 4.03
C LEU A 97 -4.96 13.18 5.46
N LEU A 98 -4.68 14.47 5.66
CA LEU A 98 -4.28 15.05 6.93
C LEU A 98 -5.15 16.27 7.26
N SER A 99 -5.76 16.27 8.45
CA SER A 99 -6.34 17.48 8.98
C SER A 99 -5.24 18.47 9.35
N THR A 100 -5.35 19.70 8.90
CA THR A 100 -4.34 20.76 9.17
C THR A 100 -4.44 21.36 10.57
N ARG A 101 -5.42 20.92 11.35
CA ARG A 101 -5.64 21.43 12.71
C ARG A 101 -4.42 21.13 13.62
N GLY A 102 -3.83 22.19 14.13
CA GLY A 102 -2.64 22.09 15.00
C GLY A 102 -1.31 22.00 14.25
N TRP A 103 -1.33 22.01 12.92
CA TRP A 103 -0.12 22.00 12.09
C TRP A 103 0.29 23.42 11.68
N THR A 104 1.58 23.65 11.58
CA THR A 104 2.13 24.82 10.88
C THR A 104 2.04 24.54 9.39
N VAL A 105 1.23 25.29 8.68
CA VAL A 105 1.04 25.19 7.23
C VAL A 105 1.68 26.37 6.54
N SER A 106 2.54 26.10 5.57
CA SER A 106 3.20 27.10 4.70
C SER A 106 2.75 26.99 3.26
N GLY A 107 3.09 27.99 2.45
CA GLY A 107 2.69 28.05 1.05
C GLY A 107 1.26 28.59 0.83
N THR A 108 0.57 29.09 1.84
CA THR A 108 -0.66 29.88 1.69
C THR A 108 -0.29 31.30 1.24
N GLY A 109 -1.08 31.89 0.30
CA GLY A 109 -0.98 33.30 -0.03
C GLY A 109 -1.44 34.17 1.16
N ASP A 110 -1.04 35.45 1.16
CA ASP A 110 -1.29 36.39 2.28
C ASP A 110 -2.79 36.52 2.64
N ASP A 111 -3.69 36.34 1.68
CA ASP A 111 -5.15 36.42 1.87
C ASP A 111 -5.87 35.05 1.77
N GLU A 112 -5.11 33.94 1.66
CA GLU A 112 -5.69 32.61 1.46
C GLU A 112 -5.91 31.89 2.78
N LYS A 113 -7.15 31.41 3.01
CA LYS A 113 -7.45 30.56 4.19
C LYS A 113 -6.72 29.22 4.09
N THR A 114 -6.07 28.82 5.17
CA THR A 114 -5.51 27.48 5.30
C THR A 114 -6.62 26.43 5.09
N PRO A 115 -6.43 25.44 4.18
CA PRO A 115 -7.40 24.38 4.00
C PRO A 115 -7.54 23.54 5.27
N ASP A 116 -8.74 23.07 5.58
CA ASP A 116 -9.00 22.26 6.79
C ASP A 116 -8.41 20.84 6.67
N GLU A 117 -8.20 20.36 5.43
CA GLU A 117 -7.61 19.07 5.11
C GLU A 117 -6.70 19.19 3.89
N VAL A 118 -5.63 18.39 3.85
CA VAL A 118 -4.68 18.30 2.74
C VAL A 118 -4.37 16.84 2.42
N PHE A 119 -3.98 16.56 1.17
CA PHE A 119 -3.27 15.32 0.83
C PHE A 119 -1.78 15.56 1.01
N VAL A 120 -1.15 14.81 1.91
CA VAL A 120 0.25 15.01 2.27
C VAL A 120 1.10 13.81 1.84
N VAL A 121 2.25 14.10 1.22
CA VAL A 121 3.30 13.11 0.95
C VAL A 121 4.43 13.24 1.97
N PRO A 122 5.24 12.18 2.18
CA PRO A 122 6.41 12.23 3.06
C PRO A 122 7.42 13.31 2.66
N GLU A 123 8.23 13.74 3.62
CA GLU A 123 9.46 14.47 3.33
C GLU A 123 10.51 13.49 2.81
N GLU A 124 10.97 13.63 1.57
CA GLU A 124 12.12 12.88 1.06
C GLU A 124 13.42 13.49 1.57
N ARG A 125 14.22 12.70 2.28
CA ARG A 125 15.56 13.07 2.74
C ARG A 125 16.61 12.21 2.09
N LYS A 126 17.75 12.84 1.72
CA LYS A 126 18.95 12.11 1.33
C LYS A 126 19.84 11.94 2.55
N MET A 127 20.03 10.70 2.96
CA MET A 127 20.89 10.32 4.08
C MET A 127 21.71 9.07 3.73
N THR A 128 22.74 8.77 4.48
CA THR A 128 23.51 7.55 4.31
C THR A 128 22.72 6.35 4.80
N MET A 129 23.03 5.15 4.29
CA MET A 129 22.41 3.90 4.77
C MET A 129 22.64 3.73 6.28
N ARG A 130 23.78 4.12 6.81
CA ARG A 130 24.11 4.05 8.24
C ARG A 130 23.19 4.96 9.07
N GLU A 131 23.03 6.22 8.66
CA GLU A 131 22.09 7.14 9.32
C GLU A 131 20.66 6.61 9.33
N PHE A 132 20.25 5.98 8.23
CA PHE A 132 18.92 5.34 8.14
C PHE A 132 18.78 4.15 9.10
N VAL A 133 19.79 3.27 9.16
CA VAL A 133 19.80 2.13 10.08
C VAL A 133 19.77 2.62 11.54
N ASP A 134 20.58 3.63 11.89
CA ASP A 134 20.59 4.23 13.22
C ASP A 134 19.20 4.78 13.61
N MET A 135 18.48 5.40 12.65
CA MET A 135 17.11 5.87 12.88
C MET A 135 16.10 4.73 13.13
N LEU A 136 16.25 3.58 12.44
CA LEU A 136 15.39 2.40 12.65
C LEU A 136 15.66 1.71 13.98
N GLU A 137 16.92 1.73 14.45
CA GLU A 137 17.33 1.09 15.70
C GLU A 137 17.14 1.99 16.93
N THR A 138 16.92 3.29 16.72
CA THR A 138 16.66 4.23 17.81
C THR A 138 15.36 3.82 18.52
N PRO A 139 15.41 3.45 19.81
CA PRO A 139 14.21 3.11 20.56
C PRO A 139 13.27 4.32 20.63
N VAL A 140 12.06 4.13 20.18
CA VAL A 140 10.99 5.12 20.30
C VAL A 140 9.99 4.56 21.32
N GLY A 141 9.75 5.29 22.39
CA GLY A 141 8.75 4.86 23.39
C GLY A 141 7.37 4.78 22.78
N ASP A 142 6.62 3.75 23.12
CA ASP A 142 5.26 3.51 22.59
C ASP A 142 4.24 4.56 23.07
N ASP A 143 4.52 5.20 24.19
CA ASP A 143 3.62 6.20 24.79
C ASP A 143 4.06 7.62 24.44
N HIS A 144 3.49 8.14 23.36
CA HIS A 144 3.65 9.56 23.01
C HIS A 144 2.60 10.45 23.72
N GLY A 145 1.70 9.86 24.53
CA GLY A 145 0.65 10.59 25.24
C GLY A 145 -0.10 11.58 24.36
N ASP A 146 -0.36 12.77 24.88
CA ASP A 146 -1.03 13.86 24.16
C ASP A 146 -0.09 14.68 23.22
N VAL A 147 1.12 14.17 22.91
CA VAL A 147 2.07 14.88 22.04
C VAL A 147 1.55 14.92 20.62
N HIS A 148 1.36 16.14 20.10
CA HIS A 148 0.93 16.34 18.71
C HIS A 148 1.93 15.66 17.75
N PRO A 149 1.46 15.00 16.66
CA PRO A 149 2.35 14.28 15.74
C PRO A 149 3.51 15.11 15.19
N SER A 150 3.32 16.42 14.98
CA SER A 150 4.42 17.32 14.53
C SER A 150 5.66 17.35 15.43
N HIS A 151 5.55 16.93 16.68
CA HIS A 151 6.62 16.88 17.68
C HIS A 151 7.10 15.46 18.00
N ARG A 152 6.59 14.46 17.29
CA ARG A 152 7.01 13.06 17.47
C ARG A 152 8.33 12.79 16.77
N PRO A 153 9.09 11.77 17.23
CA PRO A 153 10.25 11.29 16.52
C PRO A 153 9.93 10.91 15.08
N PRO A 154 10.80 11.21 14.11
CA PRO A 154 10.59 10.90 12.72
C PRO A 154 10.52 9.38 12.48
N VAL A 155 9.60 8.97 11.62
CA VAL A 155 9.47 7.60 11.14
C VAL A 155 10.10 7.48 9.76
N PRO A 156 11.25 6.80 9.62
CA PRO A 156 11.92 6.63 8.34
C PRO A 156 11.39 5.43 7.59
N TYR A 157 11.28 5.54 6.25
CA TYR A 157 10.88 4.45 5.38
C TYR A 157 11.60 4.53 4.04
N VAL A 158 12.37 3.51 3.68
CA VAL A 158 12.85 3.33 2.31
C VAL A 158 11.69 2.81 1.49
N SER A 159 11.08 3.69 0.69
CA SER A 159 9.87 3.41 -0.07
C SER A 159 9.83 4.17 -1.42
N ARG A 160 10.98 4.62 -1.91
CA ARG A 160 11.07 5.22 -3.23
C ARG A 160 10.76 4.18 -4.30
N GLN A 161 9.92 4.57 -5.25
CA GLN A 161 9.42 3.73 -6.34
C GLN A 161 10.17 4.01 -7.65
N CYS A 162 9.74 3.33 -8.72
CA CYS A 162 10.26 3.52 -10.09
C CYS A 162 11.69 3.02 -10.31
N GLY A 163 12.00 1.80 -9.81
CA GLY A 163 13.29 1.14 -10.06
C GLY A 163 14.36 1.43 -9.02
N SER A 164 13.95 1.78 -7.80
CA SER A 164 14.87 2.21 -6.73
C SER A 164 15.98 1.18 -6.43
N LEU A 165 15.72 -0.14 -6.57
CA LEU A 165 16.74 -1.15 -6.31
C LEU A 165 17.96 -0.98 -7.22
N LEU A 166 17.75 -0.75 -8.51
CA LEU A 166 18.85 -0.57 -9.47
C LEU A 166 19.51 0.79 -9.34
N GLU A 167 18.73 1.84 -9.08
CA GLU A 167 19.22 3.21 -9.05
C GLU A 167 19.99 3.56 -7.78
N GLU A 168 19.50 3.13 -6.62
CA GLU A 168 20.05 3.57 -5.33
C GLU A 168 20.80 2.46 -4.57
N PHE A 169 20.53 1.18 -4.91
CA PHE A 169 21.10 0.05 -4.17
C PHE A 169 21.94 -0.91 -5.05
N PRO A 170 22.86 -0.41 -5.90
CA PRO A 170 23.57 -1.24 -6.88
C PRO A 170 24.38 -2.37 -6.25
N LYS A 171 24.85 -2.21 -5.00
CA LYS A 171 25.60 -3.26 -4.30
C LYS A 171 24.72 -4.42 -3.81
N LEU A 172 23.39 -4.21 -3.72
CA LEU A 172 22.43 -5.21 -3.28
C LEU A 172 21.79 -5.99 -4.45
N VAL A 173 21.94 -5.48 -5.69
CA VAL A 173 21.31 -6.04 -6.89
C VAL A 173 21.71 -7.51 -7.11
N GLY A 174 22.96 -7.90 -6.79
CA GLY A 174 23.44 -9.27 -6.93
C GLY A 174 22.91 -10.26 -5.88
N ASP A 175 22.22 -9.76 -4.86
CA ASP A 175 21.68 -10.60 -3.77
C ASP A 175 20.24 -11.09 -4.03
N CYS A 176 19.55 -10.55 -5.05
CA CYS A 176 18.21 -10.97 -5.44
C CYS A 176 18.11 -11.10 -6.97
N SER A 177 17.05 -11.74 -7.46
CA SER A 177 16.81 -11.86 -8.89
C SER A 177 16.36 -10.53 -9.50
N HIS A 178 16.73 -10.29 -10.76
CA HIS A 178 16.25 -9.12 -11.52
C HIS A 178 14.78 -9.24 -11.92
N GLU A 179 14.21 -10.44 -11.88
CA GLU A 179 12.83 -10.74 -12.23
C GLU A 179 12.33 -11.99 -11.49
N MET A 180 11.04 -12.12 -11.37
CA MET A 180 10.40 -13.36 -10.92
C MET A 180 10.01 -14.16 -12.16
N ARG A 181 10.83 -15.16 -12.54
CA ARG A 181 10.73 -15.91 -13.79
C ARG A 181 9.33 -16.44 -14.09
N PHE A 182 8.68 -17.05 -13.10
CA PHE A 182 7.33 -17.58 -13.29
C PHE A 182 6.31 -16.50 -13.69
N ALA A 183 6.53 -15.27 -13.19
CA ALA A 183 5.69 -14.11 -13.51
C ALA A 183 6.08 -13.50 -14.86
N SER A 184 7.37 -13.27 -15.11
CA SER A 184 7.86 -12.74 -16.39
C SER A 184 7.47 -13.62 -17.57
N ASP A 185 7.64 -14.93 -17.45
CA ASP A 185 7.26 -15.89 -18.50
C ASP A 185 5.73 -15.93 -18.70
N ALA A 186 4.95 -15.82 -17.62
CA ALA A 186 3.49 -15.78 -17.71
C ALA A 186 2.96 -14.51 -18.36
N MET A 187 3.58 -13.37 -18.06
CA MET A 187 3.18 -12.05 -18.59
C MET A 187 3.85 -11.72 -19.91
N GLY A 188 4.86 -12.52 -20.33
CA GLY A 188 5.58 -12.35 -21.59
C GLY A 188 6.48 -11.11 -21.62
N LYS A 189 6.90 -10.59 -20.47
CA LYS A 189 7.76 -9.41 -20.34
C LYS A 189 8.55 -9.38 -19.02
N ALA A 190 9.64 -8.62 -19.01
CA ALA A 190 10.37 -8.29 -17.79
C ALA A 190 9.58 -7.27 -16.93
N PRO A 191 9.90 -7.13 -15.64
CA PRO A 191 9.31 -6.08 -14.81
C PRO A 191 9.75 -4.69 -15.29
N ASP A 192 8.83 -3.74 -15.24
CA ASP A 192 9.07 -2.34 -15.61
C ASP A 192 9.83 -1.59 -14.49
N ALA A 193 9.66 -2.04 -13.24
CA ALA A 193 10.38 -1.50 -12.09
C ALA A 193 10.60 -2.57 -11.02
N VAL A 194 11.77 -2.49 -10.36
CA VAL A 194 12.11 -3.30 -9.18
C VAL A 194 12.47 -2.35 -8.04
N ASN A 195 11.74 -2.43 -6.93
CA ASN A 195 11.89 -1.50 -5.82
C ASN A 195 12.27 -2.21 -4.53
N LEU A 196 13.08 -1.55 -3.72
CA LEU A 196 13.46 -1.98 -2.38
C LEU A 196 12.64 -1.22 -1.33
N TRP A 197 12.15 -1.96 -0.32
CA TRP A 197 11.34 -1.45 0.76
C TRP A 197 11.98 -1.85 2.10
N ILE A 198 12.28 -0.87 2.97
CA ILE A 198 12.83 -1.15 4.30
C ILE A 198 12.13 -0.25 5.31
N GLY A 199 11.49 -0.83 6.31
CA GLY A 199 10.82 -0.06 7.36
C GLY A 199 10.36 -0.95 8.52
N ASP A 200 9.97 -0.32 9.61
CA ASP A 200 9.49 -0.98 10.80
C ASP A 200 7.97 -0.83 10.99
N GLU A 201 7.45 -1.31 12.09
CA GLU A 201 6.03 -1.34 12.44
C GLU A 201 5.36 0.03 12.49
N ARG A 202 6.14 1.11 12.54
CA ARG A 202 5.63 2.49 12.55
C ARG A 202 5.19 2.98 11.17
N SER A 203 5.74 2.38 10.11
CA SER A 203 5.46 2.82 8.72
C SER A 203 4.20 2.18 8.18
N GLU A 204 3.38 2.98 7.52
CA GLU A 204 2.07 2.59 6.97
C GLU A 204 1.89 3.20 5.58
N THR A 205 1.40 2.41 4.63
CA THR A 205 0.98 2.89 3.32
C THR A 205 -0.54 2.81 3.26
N THR A 206 -1.21 3.95 3.11
CA THR A 206 -2.67 4.04 3.16
C THR A 206 -3.33 3.39 1.94
N PHE A 207 -4.66 3.16 1.98
CA PHE A 207 -5.37 2.55 0.86
C PHE A 207 -5.15 3.29 -0.44
N HIS A 208 -4.61 2.55 -1.42
CA HIS A 208 -4.42 2.99 -2.80
C HIS A 208 -4.51 1.79 -3.75
N ARG A 209 -4.37 2.01 -5.02
CA ARG A 209 -4.25 0.97 -6.05
C ARG A 209 -3.25 1.39 -7.10
N ASP A 210 -2.61 0.40 -7.71
CA ASP A 210 -1.64 0.60 -8.77
C ASP A 210 -2.12 0.01 -10.10
N HIS A 211 -1.54 0.49 -11.19
CA HIS A 211 -1.75 -0.04 -12.55
C HIS A 211 -0.72 -1.13 -12.89
N TYR A 212 -0.16 -1.79 -11.87
CA TYR A 212 0.84 -2.83 -12.02
C TYR A 212 0.35 -4.18 -11.50
N GLU A 213 0.67 -5.24 -12.23
CA GLU A 213 0.72 -6.59 -11.70
C GLU A 213 1.95 -6.66 -10.79
N ASN A 214 1.75 -6.87 -9.51
CA ASN A 214 2.79 -6.70 -8.51
C ASN A 214 3.18 -8.05 -7.87
N VAL A 215 4.47 -8.41 -7.92
CA VAL A 215 5.01 -9.55 -7.16
C VAL A 215 5.87 -9.01 -6.03
N TYR A 216 5.39 -9.13 -4.80
CA TYR A 216 5.98 -8.52 -3.60
C TYR A 216 6.65 -9.58 -2.72
N CYS A 217 7.98 -9.65 -2.73
CA CYS A 217 8.81 -10.64 -2.06
C CYS A 217 9.33 -10.11 -0.72
N VAL A 218 9.02 -10.78 0.38
CA VAL A 218 9.49 -10.40 1.72
C VAL A 218 10.75 -11.19 2.08
N VAL A 219 11.86 -10.46 2.30
CA VAL A 219 13.17 -11.04 2.65
C VAL A 219 13.35 -11.12 4.17
N ARG A 220 12.86 -10.11 4.91
CA ARG A 220 12.88 -10.06 6.38
C ARG A 220 11.60 -9.46 6.92
N GLY A 221 11.32 -9.73 8.19
CA GLY A 221 10.12 -9.21 8.85
C GLY A 221 8.84 -9.78 8.29
N VAL A 222 7.77 -9.00 8.42
CA VAL A 222 6.43 -9.35 7.94
C VAL A 222 5.80 -8.14 7.29
N LYS A 223 5.17 -8.32 6.14
CA LYS A 223 4.27 -7.33 5.54
C LYS A 223 2.82 -7.78 5.70
N VAL A 224 1.96 -6.87 6.10
CA VAL A 224 0.53 -7.13 6.30
C VAL A 224 -0.25 -6.30 5.30
N PHE A 225 -0.90 -6.97 4.36
CA PHE A 225 -1.74 -6.36 3.34
C PHE A 225 -3.20 -6.47 3.74
N HIS A 226 -3.92 -5.36 3.65
CA HIS A 226 -5.37 -5.31 3.71
C HIS A 226 -5.88 -5.06 2.30
N LEU A 227 -6.54 -6.05 1.71
CA LEU A 227 -6.89 -6.05 0.29
C LEU A 227 -8.39 -5.87 0.10
N LEU A 228 -8.76 -5.07 -0.91
CA LEU A 228 -10.12 -4.98 -1.42
C LEU A 228 -10.13 -5.12 -2.94
N PRO A 229 -11.06 -5.88 -3.51
CA PRO A 229 -11.21 -5.97 -4.95
C PRO A 229 -11.62 -4.62 -5.58
N PRO A 230 -11.41 -4.43 -6.89
CA PRO A 230 -11.69 -3.16 -7.56
C PRO A 230 -13.14 -2.65 -7.41
N CYS A 231 -14.13 -3.54 -7.24
CA CYS A 231 -15.53 -3.18 -7.04
C CYS A 231 -15.80 -2.48 -5.69
N ASP A 232 -14.95 -2.66 -4.69
CA ASP A 232 -15.12 -2.12 -3.34
C ASP A 232 -14.47 -0.75 -3.10
N GLY A 233 -13.92 -0.15 -4.13
CA GLY A 233 -13.41 1.23 -4.07
C GLY A 233 -14.40 2.25 -3.52
N ARG A 234 -15.70 1.98 -3.63
CA ARG A 234 -16.80 2.76 -3.06
C ARG A 234 -16.73 2.89 -1.53
N LEU A 235 -16.11 1.93 -0.85
CA LEU A 235 -16.00 1.89 0.61
C LEU A 235 -14.87 2.76 1.15
N LEU A 236 -14.00 3.25 0.28
CA LEU A 236 -12.77 3.94 0.67
C LEU A 236 -12.96 5.44 0.96
N GLY A 237 -14.16 5.99 0.73
CA GLY A 237 -14.51 7.37 1.08
C GLY A 237 -13.53 8.38 0.48
N TYR A 238 -13.36 8.35 -0.84
CA TYR A 238 -12.48 9.27 -1.55
C TYR A 238 -12.87 10.73 -1.33
N ARG A 239 -11.88 11.57 -1.03
CA ARG A 239 -12.03 13.02 -0.87
C ARG A 239 -10.96 13.73 -1.67
N GLU A 240 -11.32 14.90 -2.21
CA GLU A 240 -10.37 15.79 -2.88
C GLU A 240 -9.79 16.77 -1.87
N ALA A 241 -8.46 16.86 -1.84
CA ALA A 241 -7.75 17.76 -0.97
C ALA A 241 -6.55 18.39 -1.69
N PRO A 242 -6.12 19.62 -1.32
CA PRO A 242 -4.91 20.23 -1.87
C PRO A 242 -3.69 19.39 -1.56
N ALA A 243 -2.82 19.23 -2.57
CA ALA A 243 -1.55 18.51 -2.42
C ALA A 243 -0.58 19.31 -1.54
N ALA A 244 0.12 18.59 -0.66
CA ALA A 244 1.09 19.12 0.27
C ALA A 244 2.20 18.07 0.53
N LYS A 245 3.26 18.49 1.18
CA LYS A 245 4.32 17.60 1.66
C LYS A 245 4.65 17.92 3.11
N PHE A 246 5.11 16.91 3.84
CA PHE A 246 5.75 17.16 5.13
C PHE A 246 7.08 17.88 4.94
N THR A 247 7.39 18.78 5.86
CA THR A 247 8.68 19.46 5.98
C THR A 247 9.11 19.48 7.43
N SER A 248 10.41 19.46 7.67
CA SER A 248 10.92 19.54 9.04
C SER A 248 11.82 20.76 9.22
N SER A 249 11.82 21.34 10.43
CA SER A 249 12.77 22.38 10.76
C SER A 249 14.18 21.80 10.93
N ARG A 250 15.19 22.51 10.41
CA ARG A 250 16.61 22.08 10.50
C ARG A 250 17.13 21.99 11.95
N GLU A 251 16.51 22.70 12.88
CA GLU A 251 17.02 22.89 14.24
C GLU A 251 16.24 22.15 15.36
N GLY A 252 15.09 21.54 15.07
CA GLY A 252 14.26 21.05 16.17
C GLY A 252 13.43 19.80 15.92
N GLY A 253 13.52 19.19 14.75
CA GLY A 253 12.75 17.97 14.44
C GLY A 253 11.24 18.16 14.41
N THR A 254 10.72 19.38 14.48
CA THR A 254 9.30 19.66 14.39
C THR A 254 8.86 19.62 12.93
N PHE A 255 7.83 18.83 12.64
CA PHE A 255 7.25 18.76 11.31
C PHE A 255 6.24 19.88 11.07
N GLY A 256 6.25 20.40 9.85
CA GLY A 256 5.22 21.26 9.27
C GLY A 256 4.66 20.66 7.99
N VAL A 257 3.76 21.37 7.38
CA VAL A 257 3.11 21.01 6.11
C VAL A 257 3.30 22.16 5.13
N GLU A 258 3.83 21.86 3.95
CA GLU A 258 4.00 22.83 2.86
C GLU A 258 3.08 22.47 1.69
N LEU A 259 2.19 23.40 1.33
CA LEU A 259 1.29 23.22 0.21
C LEU A 259 2.04 23.32 -1.13
N GLU A 260 1.70 22.45 -2.08
CA GLU A 260 2.29 22.51 -3.43
C GLU A 260 1.91 23.80 -4.17
N THR A 261 2.86 24.29 -4.98
CA THR A 261 2.67 25.45 -5.86
C THR A 261 3.08 25.06 -7.29
N PRO A 262 2.22 25.18 -8.32
CA PRO A 262 0.81 25.61 -8.24
C PRO A 262 -0.08 24.59 -7.50
N ARG A 263 -1.22 25.06 -6.99
CA ARG A 263 -2.20 24.20 -6.29
C ARG A 263 -2.67 23.07 -7.18
N ARG A 264 -2.67 21.85 -6.64
CA ARG A 264 -3.21 20.67 -7.28
C ARG A 264 -4.13 19.97 -6.29
N LEU A 265 -5.31 19.55 -6.73
CA LEU A 265 -6.19 18.70 -5.94
C LEU A 265 -5.86 17.23 -6.21
N VAL A 266 -5.83 16.44 -5.15
CA VAL A 266 -5.62 15.00 -5.19
C VAL A 266 -6.85 14.33 -4.56
N SER A 267 -7.42 13.37 -5.27
CA SER A 267 -8.48 12.51 -4.74
C SER A 267 -7.83 11.32 -4.06
N TRP A 268 -8.06 11.16 -2.74
CA TRP A 268 -7.42 10.11 -1.96
C TRP A 268 -8.40 9.42 -1.01
N ALA A 269 -8.12 8.14 -0.70
CA ALA A 269 -8.92 7.32 0.20
C ALA A 269 -8.81 7.84 1.65
N SER A 270 -9.95 7.98 2.33
CA SER A 270 -9.98 8.37 3.74
C SER A 270 -10.18 7.19 4.69
N ALA A 271 -10.63 6.05 4.18
CA ALA A 271 -10.87 4.85 4.97
C ALA A 271 -9.58 4.23 5.48
N THR A 272 -9.66 3.63 6.65
CA THR A 272 -8.61 2.78 7.25
C THR A 272 -9.15 1.36 7.44
N PRO A 273 -8.29 0.34 7.62
CA PRO A 273 -8.75 -1.00 7.95
C PRO A 273 -9.65 -1.04 9.20
N ALA A 274 -9.39 -0.20 10.18
CA ALA A 274 -10.20 -0.09 11.39
C ALA A 274 -11.58 0.50 11.11
N SER A 275 -11.67 1.59 10.32
CA SER A 275 -12.95 2.21 9.96
C SER A 275 -13.83 1.27 9.14
N LEU A 276 -13.24 0.50 8.22
CA LEU A 276 -13.97 -0.50 7.42
C LEU A 276 -14.51 -1.64 8.28
N ARG A 277 -13.74 -2.15 9.24
CA ARG A 277 -14.23 -3.13 10.21
C ARG A 277 -15.38 -2.59 11.06
N SER A 278 -15.25 -1.36 11.54
CA SER A 278 -16.33 -0.71 12.31
C SER A 278 -17.59 -0.54 11.48
N ARG A 279 -17.45 -0.11 10.21
CA ARG A 279 -18.55 0.02 9.27
C ARG A 279 -19.28 -1.32 9.05
N ALA A 280 -18.56 -2.40 8.81
CA ALA A 280 -19.13 -3.72 8.59
C ALA A 280 -19.99 -4.22 9.78
N CYS A 281 -19.66 -3.77 10.99
CA CYS A 281 -20.49 -4.06 12.18
C CYS A 281 -21.74 -3.19 12.27
N THR A 282 -21.74 -1.98 11.69
CA THR A 282 -22.85 -1.01 11.79
C THR A 282 -23.76 -1.01 10.56
N VAL A 283 -23.33 -1.61 9.46
CA VAL A 283 -24.08 -1.75 8.19
C VAL A 283 -24.16 -3.24 7.83
N PRO A 284 -25.02 -4.03 8.51
CA PRO A 284 -25.06 -5.48 8.30
C PRO A 284 -25.46 -5.92 6.90
N GLU A 285 -26.15 -5.08 6.16
CA GLU A 285 -26.53 -5.30 4.75
C GLU A 285 -25.33 -5.26 3.79
N ASP A 286 -24.22 -4.64 4.21
CA ASP A 286 -23.00 -4.52 3.42
C ASP A 286 -21.74 -4.79 4.30
N PRO A 287 -21.53 -6.05 4.73
CA PRO A 287 -20.57 -6.43 5.77
C PRO A 287 -19.13 -6.60 5.23
N VAL A 288 -18.75 -5.86 4.19
CA VAL A 288 -17.44 -6.01 3.56
C VAL A 288 -16.32 -5.55 4.49
N VAL A 289 -15.36 -6.43 4.69
CA VAL A 289 -14.10 -6.17 5.39
C VAL A 289 -12.91 -6.49 4.46
N PRO A 290 -11.79 -5.79 4.59
CA PRO A 290 -10.60 -6.12 3.81
C PRO A 290 -10.10 -7.55 4.09
N ILE A 291 -9.66 -8.24 3.04
CA ILE A 291 -8.97 -9.52 3.15
C ILE A 291 -7.58 -9.24 3.72
N VAL A 292 -7.23 -9.84 4.86
CA VAL A 292 -5.93 -9.63 5.51
C VAL A 292 -4.96 -10.74 5.09
N VAL A 293 -3.80 -10.32 4.60
CA VAL A 293 -2.75 -11.24 4.15
C VAL A 293 -1.43 -10.87 4.81
N GLU A 294 -0.91 -11.76 5.65
CA GLU A 294 0.46 -11.68 6.14
C GLU A 294 1.40 -12.35 5.15
N VAL A 295 2.44 -11.64 4.74
CA VAL A 295 3.51 -12.14 3.88
C VAL A 295 4.79 -12.13 4.70
N ARG A 296 5.32 -13.31 4.96
CA ARG A 296 6.49 -13.54 5.82
C ARG A 296 7.77 -13.68 5.01
N ALA A 297 8.91 -13.63 5.67
CA ALA A 297 10.19 -13.89 5.03
C ALA A 297 10.17 -15.22 4.26
N GLY A 298 10.64 -15.22 2.99
CA GLY A 298 10.60 -16.36 2.07
C GLY A 298 9.30 -16.52 1.28
N GLU A 299 8.32 -15.64 1.50
CA GLU A 299 7.05 -15.63 0.77
C GLU A 299 6.94 -14.42 -0.16
N CYS A 300 6.26 -14.59 -1.28
CA CYS A 300 5.87 -13.47 -2.14
C CYS A 300 4.35 -13.44 -2.36
N LEU A 301 3.79 -12.24 -2.34
CA LEU A 301 2.42 -11.97 -2.70
C LEU A 301 2.37 -11.54 -4.17
N TYR A 302 1.60 -12.24 -5.00
CA TYR A 302 1.10 -11.66 -6.23
C TYR A 302 -0.16 -10.86 -5.91
N LEU A 303 -0.10 -9.57 -6.17
CA LEU A 303 -1.19 -8.62 -6.03
C LEU A 303 -1.59 -8.14 -7.43
N PRO A 304 -2.80 -8.47 -7.90
CA PRO A 304 -3.23 -8.07 -9.24
C PRO A 304 -3.38 -6.55 -9.35
N ALA A 305 -3.18 -6.03 -10.53
CA ALA A 305 -3.44 -4.63 -10.84
C ALA A 305 -4.86 -4.21 -10.45
N MET A 306 -5.02 -2.95 -10.08
CA MET A 306 -6.28 -2.31 -9.66
C MET A 306 -6.87 -2.80 -8.34
N TRP A 307 -6.29 -3.79 -7.65
CA TRP A 307 -6.68 -4.15 -6.30
C TRP A 307 -6.28 -3.05 -5.32
N TYR A 308 -7.24 -2.62 -4.51
CA TYR A 308 -6.96 -1.67 -3.43
C TYR A 308 -6.21 -2.38 -2.32
N HIS A 309 -5.19 -1.71 -1.81
CA HIS A 309 -4.40 -2.27 -0.72
C HIS A 309 -3.91 -1.19 0.23
N HIS A 310 -3.88 -1.56 1.50
CA HIS A 310 -3.28 -0.83 2.60
C HIS A 310 -2.21 -1.74 3.19
N VAL A 311 -1.03 -1.21 3.48
CA VAL A 311 0.10 -2.03 3.91
C VAL A 311 0.68 -1.52 5.21
N THR A 312 0.75 -2.41 6.18
CA THR A 312 1.53 -2.25 7.40
C THR A 312 2.63 -3.29 7.46
N GLN A 313 3.46 -3.21 8.46
CA GLN A 313 4.57 -4.15 8.62
C GLN A 313 4.83 -4.43 10.10
N ALA A 314 5.52 -5.55 10.33
CA ALA A 314 5.93 -5.94 11.67
C ALA A 314 7.37 -6.47 11.63
N ARG A 315 8.06 -6.35 12.74
CA ARG A 315 9.34 -7.03 12.95
C ARG A 315 9.10 -8.53 13.03
N ASP A 316 10.10 -9.32 12.65
CA ASP A 316 10.08 -10.75 12.88
C ASP A 316 10.36 -11.08 14.38
N GLU A 317 10.35 -12.37 14.71
CA GLU A 317 10.62 -12.87 16.07
C GLU A 317 12.02 -12.50 16.60
N ARG A 318 12.94 -12.11 15.72
CA ARG A 318 14.30 -11.66 16.04
C ARG A 318 14.40 -10.14 16.19
N GLY A 319 13.29 -9.43 15.99
CA GLY A 319 13.24 -7.98 16.02
C GLY A 319 13.72 -7.31 14.72
N THR A 320 13.88 -8.06 13.64
CA THR A 320 14.32 -7.49 12.35
C THR A 320 13.16 -6.78 11.66
N PRO A 321 13.32 -5.53 11.20
CA PRO A 321 12.28 -4.82 10.46
C PRO A 321 11.99 -5.47 9.11
N ALA A 322 10.92 -5.07 8.47
CA ALA A 322 10.55 -5.60 7.16
C ALA A 322 11.52 -5.10 6.07
N ILE A 323 12.09 -6.04 5.33
CA ILE A 323 12.88 -5.80 4.11
C ILE A 323 12.24 -6.59 2.99
N ALA A 324 11.88 -5.91 1.91
CA ALA A 324 11.17 -6.54 0.79
C ALA A 324 11.60 -5.96 -0.56
N VAL A 325 11.46 -6.77 -1.59
CA VAL A 325 11.66 -6.38 -2.99
C VAL A 325 10.36 -6.63 -3.75
N ASN A 326 9.90 -5.67 -4.51
CA ASN A 326 8.77 -5.90 -5.39
C ASN A 326 9.11 -5.69 -6.86
N TYR A 327 8.38 -6.42 -7.69
CA TYR A 327 8.50 -6.42 -9.14
C TYR A 327 7.18 -5.93 -9.72
N TRP A 328 7.21 -4.80 -10.40
CA TRP A 328 6.06 -4.22 -11.07
C TRP A 328 6.10 -4.51 -12.56
N TYR A 329 5.02 -5.08 -13.05
CA TYR A 329 4.78 -5.31 -14.47
C TYR A 329 3.59 -4.44 -14.87
N ASP A 330 3.73 -3.57 -15.85
CA ASP A 330 2.63 -2.73 -16.32
C ASP A 330 1.41 -3.59 -16.69
N MET A 331 0.22 -3.17 -16.28
CA MET A 331 -0.98 -3.95 -16.55
C MET A 331 -1.36 -3.88 -18.03
N ASN A 332 -2.11 -4.87 -18.49
CA ASN A 332 -2.81 -4.73 -19.77
C ASN A 332 -4.05 -3.85 -19.55
N PHE A 333 -4.16 -2.79 -20.37
CA PHE A 333 -5.35 -1.92 -20.36
C PHE A 333 -6.47 -2.57 -21.18
N ASP A 334 -6.97 -3.66 -20.67
CA ASP A 334 -7.99 -4.55 -21.23
C ASP A 334 -9.36 -4.38 -20.55
N ASP A 335 -10.24 -5.38 -20.69
CA ASP A 335 -11.57 -5.38 -20.09
C ASP A 335 -11.55 -5.27 -18.56
N ARG A 336 -10.51 -5.77 -17.90
CA ARG A 336 -10.36 -5.65 -16.44
C ARG A 336 -10.17 -4.19 -16.03
N TYR A 337 -9.35 -3.45 -16.78
CA TYR A 337 -9.21 -2.02 -16.57
C TYR A 337 -10.51 -1.27 -16.82
N ALA A 338 -11.18 -1.58 -17.96
CA ALA A 338 -12.46 -0.98 -18.28
C ALA A 338 -13.53 -1.27 -17.22
N TYR A 339 -13.59 -2.49 -16.70
CA TYR A 339 -14.47 -2.87 -15.58
C TYR A 339 -14.17 -2.07 -14.30
N ALA A 340 -12.90 -1.99 -13.89
CA ALA A 340 -12.51 -1.24 -12.70
C ALA A 340 -12.84 0.26 -12.84
N ARG A 341 -12.67 0.83 -14.02
CA ARG A 341 -13.08 2.22 -14.32
C ARG A 341 -14.59 2.38 -14.34
N PHE A 342 -15.32 1.43 -14.91
CA PHE A 342 -16.77 1.45 -14.92
C PHE A 342 -17.34 1.42 -13.48
N THR A 343 -16.87 0.54 -12.62
CA THR A 343 -17.35 0.45 -11.23
C THR A 343 -17.09 1.74 -10.46
N GLN A 344 -15.92 2.36 -10.64
CA GLN A 344 -15.59 3.64 -10.03
C GLN A 344 -16.50 4.77 -10.52
N GLU A 345 -16.68 4.87 -11.84
CA GLU A 345 -17.50 5.91 -12.45
C GLU A 345 -18.99 5.74 -12.12
N ALA A 346 -19.47 4.51 -12.15
CA ALA A 346 -20.85 4.21 -11.79
C ALA A 346 -21.13 4.53 -10.32
N HIS A 347 -20.19 4.22 -9.41
CA HIS A 347 -20.32 4.61 -8.01
C HIS A 347 -20.34 6.13 -7.83
N ALA A 348 -19.45 6.86 -8.50
CA ALA A 348 -19.41 8.32 -8.43
C ALA A 348 -20.73 8.96 -8.90
N ARG A 349 -21.38 8.38 -9.93
CA ARG A 349 -22.63 8.91 -10.49
C ARG A 349 -23.89 8.49 -9.74
N PHE A 350 -23.93 7.26 -9.24
CA PHE A 350 -25.16 6.62 -8.75
C PHE A 350 -25.07 6.16 -7.30
N GLY A 351 -23.84 6.10 -6.71
CA GLY A 351 -23.62 5.60 -5.36
C GLY A 351 -23.71 6.64 -4.24
N GLY A 352 -23.99 7.90 -4.57
CA GLY A 352 -24.09 9.00 -3.61
C GLY A 352 -25.18 8.76 -2.57
N GLU A 353 -24.87 9.00 -1.28
CA GLU A 353 -25.88 9.07 -0.23
C GLU A 353 -26.90 10.14 -0.62
N SER A 354 -28.17 9.75 -0.80
CA SER A 354 -29.24 10.71 -0.73
C SER A 354 -29.22 11.29 0.69
N THR A 355 -28.72 12.52 0.85
CA THR A 355 -29.03 13.32 2.04
C THR A 355 -30.53 13.21 2.31
N PRO A 356 -30.98 12.81 3.49
CA PRO A 356 -32.39 12.86 3.83
C PRO A 356 -32.85 14.32 3.61
N ARG A 357 -33.91 14.47 2.80
CA ARG A 357 -34.58 15.74 2.61
C ARG A 357 -35.28 16.18 3.87
#